data_c86553cce0ef62003da7d61401f00dba
#
_entry.id   c86553cce0ef62003da7d61401f00dba
#
_cell.length_a   1.000
_cell.length_b   1.000
_cell.length_c   1.000
_cell.angle_alpha   90.00
_cell.angle_beta   90.00
_cell.angle_gamma   90.00
#
_symmetry.space_group_name_H-M   'P 1'
#
loop_
_entity.id
_entity.type
_entity.pdbx_description
1 polymer ?
#
loop_
_entity_poly.entity_id
_entity_poly.type
_entity_poly.pdbx_seq_one_letter_code
_entity_poly.pdbx_strand_id
1 'polypeptide(L)'
;MRSAGGSTDTGGQSWEGRNLGEGTSHTHQFPDDPGTADPNVACALDAWRAGTVGEEEVVAALAGIRVFVPIVAQVSQSHITEDGLVSDKEADMALVSLQAADGRKALPVFTSTSALTAWNARARPVAADIRRAALSAVQDGSALLVVDPGTDPAFVVRRPVLWAVAQGHEWTPSYRDVAVDDAVTRAALGRSEIV
;
A
#
# COMPACT_ATOMS: atom_id res chain seq x y z
N MET A 1 39.51 -24.04 -22.86
CA MET A 1 38.80 -23.15 -23.78
C MET A 1 37.60 -22.61 -23.05
N ARG A 2 37.68 -21.36 -22.55
CA ARG A 2 36.58 -20.71 -21.82
C ARG A 2 35.75 -19.93 -22.83
N SER A 3 34.48 -20.31 -22.97
CA SER A 3 33.51 -19.56 -23.76
C SER A 3 33.23 -18.22 -23.08
N ALA A 4 33.61 -17.13 -23.72
CA ALA A 4 33.21 -15.80 -23.31
C ALA A 4 31.73 -15.65 -23.67
N GLY A 5 30.86 -15.59 -22.64
CA GLY A 5 29.48 -15.23 -22.83
C GLY A 5 29.42 -13.78 -23.33
N GLY A 6 28.86 -13.55 -24.50
CA GLY A 6 28.74 -12.26 -25.12
C GLY A 6 27.85 -11.30 -24.27
N SER A 7 28.32 -10.11 -24.07
CA SER A 7 27.60 -9.00 -23.42
C SER A 7 26.67 -8.27 -24.40
N THR A 8 26.09 -8.96 -25.37
CA THR A 8 25.18 -8.39 -26.38
C THR A 8 23.84 -9.10 -26.37
N ASP A 9 22.77 -8.34 -26.62
CA ASP A 9 21.42 -8.88 -26.79
C ASP A 9 21.26 -9.62 -28.13
N THR A 10 20.13 -10.26 -28.38
CA THR A 10 19.80 -10.98 -29.60
C THR A 10 19.78 -10.10 -30.84
N GLY A 11 19.78 -8.77 -30.69
CA GLY A 11 19.92 -7.78 -31.76
C GLY A 11 21.35 -7.28 -31.99
N GLY A 12 22.35 -7.87 -31.27
CA GLY A 12 23.76 -7.49 -31.40
C GLY A 12 24.16 -6.19 -30.69
N GLN A 13 23.30 -5.61 -29.83
CA GLN A 13 23.63 -4.43 -29.05
C GLN A 13 24.26 -4.79 -27.71
N SER A 14 25.36 -4.08 -27.36
CA SER A 14 26.04 -4.27 -26.09
C SER A 14 25.17 -3.88 -24.90
N TRP A 15 25.22 -4.68 -23.84
CA TRP A 15 24.65 -4.33 -22.53
C TRP A 15 25.48 -3.31 -21.75
N GLU A 16 26.74 -3.08 -22.16
CA GLU A 16 27.60 -2.08 -21.54
C GLU A 16 27.07 -0.66 -21.79
N GLY A 17 26.79 0.06 -20.71
CA GLY A 17 26.29 1.44 -20.75
C GLY A 17 24.77 1.61 -20.84
N ARG A 18 24.00 0.53 -20.90
CA ARG A 18 22.54 0.63 -20.69
C ARG A 18 22.24 0.88 -19.22
N ASN A 19 21.98 2.12 -18.91
CA ASN A 19 21.48 2.52 -17.61
C ASN A 19 20.03 2.05 -17.48
N LEU A 20 19.82 0.80 -17.05
CA LEU A 20 18.49 0.21 -16.79
C LEU A 20 17.79 0.90 -15.59
N GLY A 21 18.41 1.93 -15.02
CA GLY A 21 17.95 2.67 -13.84
C GLY A 21 17.18 3.96 -14.12
N GLU A 22 17.20 4.51 -15.34
CA GLU A 22 16.59 5.85 -15.57
C GLU A 22 15.08 5.84 -15.93
N GLY A 23 14.45 4.69 -16.04
CA GLY A 23 13.01 4.58 -16.36
C GLY A 23 12.13 3.93 -15.27
N THR A 24 12.70 3.28 -14.25
CA THR A 24 11.97 2.54 -13.23
C THR A 24 12.55 2.76 -11.83
N SER A 25 12.59 4.02 -11.36
CA SER A 25 13.05 4.36 -10.02
C SER A 25 12.12 3.87 -8.89
N HIS A 26 11.28 2.86 -9.16
CA HIS A 26 10.27 2.38 -8.22
C HIS A 26 10.66 1.09 -7.48
N THR A 27 11.73 0.40 -7.90
CA THR A 27 12.02 -0.96 -7.42
C THR A 27 13.02 -1.02 -6.26
N HIS A 28 13.75 0.06 -5.95
CA HIS A 28 14.83 0.03 -4.96
C HIS A 28 14.83 1.21 -3.99
N GLN A 29 13.65 1.67 -3.58
CA GLN A 29 13.56 2.77 -2.60
C GLN A 29 14.11 2.35 -1.21
N PHE A 30 14.17 1.05 -0.93
CA PHE A 30 14.62 0.48 0.33
C PHE A 30 15.56 -0.73 0.11
N PRO A 31 16.77 -0.54 -0.47
CA PRO A 31 17.64 -1.65 -0.87
C PRO A 31 18.17 -2.47 0.32
N ASP A 32 18.35 -1.83 1.47
CA ASP A 32 18.92 -2.45 2.69
C ASP A 32 17.85 -2.78 3.74
N ASP A 33 16.57 -2.83 3.33
CA ASP A 33 15.46 -3.09 4.27
C ASP A 33 15.46 -4.55 4.72
N PRO A 34 15.58 -4.82 6.04
CA PRO A 34 15.57 -6.18 6.57
C PRO A 34 14.17 -6.84 6.50
N GLY A 35 13.14 -6.12 6.10
CA GLY A 35 11.77 -6.63 6.03
C GLY A 35 11.05 -6.74 7.37
N THR A 36 11.65 -6.25 8.46
CA THR A 36 11.05 -6.26 9.81
C THR A 36 10.12 -5.06 10.01
N ALA A 37 9.16 -5.19 10.94
CA ALA A 37 8.31 -4.07 11.33
C ALA A 37 9.14 -2.96 12.01
N ASP A 38 8.74 -1.71 11.80
CA ASP A 38 9.26 -0.60 12.59
C ASP A 38 8.88 -0.80 14.07
N PRO A 39 9.82 -0.72 15.02
CA PRO A 39 9.54 -0.97 16.43
C PRO A 39 8.49 -0.03 17.03
N ASN A 40 8.46 1.24 16.61
CA ASN A 40 7.49 2.21 17.11
C ASN A 40 6.07 1.86 16.62
N VAL A 41 5.94 1.44 15.36
CA VAL A 41 4.66 1.00 14.81
C VAL A 41 4.18 -0.28 15.48
N ALA A 42 5.06 -1.25 15.67
CA ALA A 42 4.72 -2.49 16.37
C ALA A 42 4.22 -2.20 17.80
N CYS A 43 4.95 -1.35 18.54
CA CYS A 43 4.56 -0.93 19.89
C CYS A 43 3.20 -0.19 19.90
N ALA A 44 2.97 0.75 18.96
CA ALA A 44 1.72 1.49 18.87
C ALA A 44 0.53 0.58 18.54
N LEU A 45 0.71 -0.37 17.61
CA LEU A 45 -0.32 -1.35 17.25
C LEU A 45 -0.67 -2.27 18.43
N ASP A 46 0.33 -2.73 19.18
CA ASP A 46 0.11 -3.59 20.35
C ASP A 46 -0.55 -2.83 21.49
N ALA A 47 -0.16 -1.59 21.74
CA ALA A 47 -0.79 -0.72 22.72
C ALA A 47 -2.26 -0.40 22.34
N TRP A 48 -2.53 -0.19 21.05
CA TRP A 48 -3.89 0.04 20.55
C TRP A 48 -4.76 -1.24 20.72
N ARG A 49 -4.23 -2.41 20.38
CA ARG A 49 -4.93 -3.69 20.61
C ARG A 49 -5.24 -3.92 22.08
N ALA A 50 -4.33 -3.52 22.96
CA ALA A 50 -4.53 -3.56 24.40
C ALA A 50 -5.51 -2.49 24.94
N GLY A 51 -5.97 -1.54 24.09
CA GLY A 51 -6.83 -0.45 24.48
C GLY A 51 -6.15 0.62 25.34
N THR A 52 -4.82 0.69 25.35
CA THR A 52 -4.04 1.65 26.14
C THR A 52 -3.76 2.96 25.42
N VAL A 53 -3.85 2.95 24.08
CA VAL A 53 -3.71 4.15 23.23
C VAL A 53 -4.84 4.22 22.21
N GLY A 54 -5.06 5.41 21.64
CA GLY A 54 -6.07 5.65 20.61
C GLY A 54 -5.57 5.41 19.18
N GLU A 55 -6.45 5.66 18.19
CA GLU A 55 -6.09 5.56 16.76
C GLU A 55 -5.02 6.60 16.37
N GLU A 56 -4.98 7.75 17.04
CA GLU A 56 -4.06 8.84 16.71
C GLU A 56 -2.59 8.44 16.91
N GLU A 57 -2.28 7.68 17.94
CA GLU A 57 -0.92 7.21 18.21
C GLU A 57 -0.45 6.23 17.16
N VAL A 58 -1.34 5.34 16.70
CA VAL A 58 -1.01 4.43 15.59
C VAL A 58 -0.82 5.21 14.30
N VAL A 59 -1.70 6.15 13.98
CA VAL A 59 -1.58 6.98 12.77
C VAL A 59 -0.31 7.81 12.79
N ALA A 60 0.06 8.38 13.94
CA ALA A 60 1.31 9.12 14.10
C ALA A 60 2.54 8.21 13.90
N ALA A 61 2.51 7.00 14.45
CA ALA A 61 3.57 6.01 14.27
C ALA A 61 3.69 5.54 12.80
N LEU A 62 2.58 5.49 12.06
CA LEU A 62 2.57 5.14 10.63
C LEU A 62 3.12 6.26 9.73
N ALA A 63 3.27 7.48 10.23
CA ALA A 63 3.72 8.61 9.41
C ALA A 63 5.17 8.41 8.93
N GLY A 64 5.37 8.42 7.61
CA GLY A 64 6.69 8.35 6.99
C GLY A 64 7.38 6.98 7.05
N ILE A 65 6.70 5.92 7.48
CA ILE A 65 7.29 4.58 7.50
C ILE A 65 7.22 3.88 6.14
N ARG A 66 8.02 2.83 6.01
CA ARG A 66 7.91 1.85 4.94
C ARG A 66 6.86 0.80 5.32
N VAL A 67 6.01 0.46 4.36
CA VAL A 67 5.09 -0.68 4.40
C VAL A 67 5.35 -1.62 3.23
N PHE A 68 4.84 -2.85 3.32
CA PHE A 68 4.84 -3.79 2.21
C PHE A 68 3.44 -3.91 1.61
N VAL A 69 3.36 -3.71 0.31
CA VAL A 69 2.13 -3.89 -0.46
C VAL A 69 2.21 -5.25 -1.16
N PRO A 70 1.19 -6.12 -1.04
CA PRO A 70 1.20 -7.42 -1.69
C PRO A 70 0.88 -7.29 -3.17
N ILE A 71 1.70 -7.92 -4.01
CA ILE A 71 1.40 -8.12 -5.43
C ILE A 71 1.33 -9.61 -5.73
N VAL A 72 0.44 -9.97 -6.65
CA VAL A 72 0.31 -11.35 -7.15
C VAL A 72 0.47 -11.34 -8.66
N ALA A 73 1.13 -12.37 -9.18
CA ALA A 73 1.15 -12.60 -10.61
C ALA A 73 -0.23 -13.11 -11.05
N GLN A 74 -0.93 -12.34 -11.87
CA GLN A 74 -2.12 -12.81 -12.57
C GLN A 74 -1.66 -13.44 -13.89
N VAL A 75 -2.02 -14.70 -14.10
CA VAL A 75 -1.85 -15.33 -15.39
C VAL A 75 -2.97 -14.79 -16.27
N SER A 76 -2.67 -13.85 -17.16
CA SER A 76 -3.59 -13.42 -18.20
C SER A 76 -3.92 -14.67 -19.05
N GLN A 77 -5.22 -14.92 -19.26
CA GLN A 77 -5.65 -16.01 -20.13
C GLN A 77 -5.04 -15.76 -21.52
N SER A 78 -4.26 -16.72 -21.99
CA SER A 78 -3.67 -16.67 -23.32
C SER A 78 -4.78 -16.58 -24.36
N HIS A 79 -4.92 -15.45 -25.03
CA HIS A 79 -5.64 -15.39 -26.29
C HIS A 79 -4.80 -16.12 -27.32
N ILE A 80 -5.36 -17.23 -27.84
CA ILE A 80 -4.83 -17.86 -29.04
C ILE A 80 -5.19 -16.91 -30.17
N THR A 81 -4.20 -16.26 -30.77
CA THR A 81 -4.39 -15.51 -32.00
C THR A 81 -4.75 -16.49 -33.13
N GLU A 82 -5.60 -16.08 -34.06
CA GLU A 82 -6.08 -16.90 -35.18
C GLU A 82 -4.95 -17.56 -36.04
N ASP A 83 -3.72 -17.09 -35.87
CA ASP A 83 -2.53 -17.59 -36.54
C ASP A 83 -1.76 -18.66 -35.76
N GLY A 84 -2.27 -19.17 -34.66
CA GLY A 84 -1.68 -20.28 -33.90
C GLY A 84 -0.35 -19.97 -33.18
N LEU A 85 0.05 -18.69 -33.09
CA LEU A 85 1.20 -18.26 -32.33
C LEU A 85 0.79 -18.04 -30.85
N VAL A 86 1.44 -18.81 -29.99
CA VAL A 86 1.33 -18.63 -28.53
C VAL A 86 2.06 -17.32 -28.19
N SER A 87 1.31 -16.26 -27.96
CA SER A 87 1.87 -15.02 -27.41
C SER A 87 2.47 -15.32 -26.04
N ASP A 88 3.71 -14.90 -25.84
CA ASP A 88 4.43 -15.04 -24.55
C ASP A 88 3.53 -14.53 -23.41
N LYS A 89 3.43 -15.35 -22.38
CA LYS A 89 2.63 -15.04 -21.19
C LYS A 89 3.31 -13.90 -20.44
N GLU A 90 2.93 -12.67 -20.71
CA GLU A 90 3.19 -11.57 -19.80
C GLU A 90 2.36 -11.82 -18.53
N ALA A 91 3.03 -12.15 -17.44
CA ALA A 91 2.39 -12.22 -16.14
C ALA A 91 2.17 -10.79 -15.66
N ASP A 92 0.96 -10.28 -15.82
CA ASP A 92 0.57 -9.00 -15.26
C ASP A 92 0.64 -9.08 -13.73
N MET A 93 1.40 -8.18 -13.13
CA MET A 93 1.48 -8.06 -11.68
C MET A 93 0.36 -7.15 -11.20
N ALA A 94 -0.59 -7.72 -10.45
CA ALA A 94 -1.71 -6.98 -9.93
C ALA A 94 -1.56 -6.72 -8.43
N LEU A 95 -1.92 -5.50 -8.02
CA LEU A 95 -2.14 -5.12 -6.64
C LEU A 95 -3.30 -5.96 -6.07
N VAL A 96 -3.08 -6.55 -4.89
CA VAL A 96 -4.15 -7.24 -4.19
C VAL A 96 -5.04 -6.22 -3.51
N SER A 97 -6.33 -6.25 -3.77
CA SER A 97 -7.33 -5.47 -3.04
C SER A 97 -8.24 -6.40 -2.22
N LEU A 98 -8.63 -5.95 -1.04
CA LEU A 98 -9.64 -6.58 -0.22
C LEU A 98 -10.98 -5.93 -0.52
N GLN A 99 -12.06 -6.71 -0.40
CA GLN A 99 -13.40 -6.19 -0.46
C GLN A 99 -14.10 -6.45 0.87
N ALA A 100 -14.56 -5.38 1.52
CA ALA A 100 -15.36 -5.49 2.72
C ALA A 100 -16.76 -6.00 2.40
N ALA A 101 -17.49 -6.52 3.40
CA ALA A 101 -18.83 -7.04 3.22
C ALA A 101 -19.84 -6.00 2.68
N ASP A 102 -19.59 -4.72 2.92
CA ASP A 102 -20.37 -3.59 2.41
C ASP A 102 -19.96 -3.12 1.01
N GLY A 103 -19.07 -3.88 0.33
CA GLY A 103 -18.61 -3.60 -1.02
C GLY A 103 -17.45 -2.60 -1.12
N ARG A 104 -17.02 -1.98 -0.02
CA ARG A 104 -15.87 -1.06 -0.04
C ARG A 104 -14.58 -1.80 -0.34
N LYS A 105 -13.79 -1.24 -1.23
CA LYS A 105 -12.42 -1.70 -1.48
C LYS A 105 -11.47 -1.19 -0.41
N ALA A 106 -10.51 -2.02 -0.05
CA ALA A 106 -9.41 -1.70 0.85
C ALA A 106 -8.08 -2.20 0.29
N LEU A 107 -7.03 -1.41 0.41
CA LEU A 107 -5.68 -1.85 0.10
C LEU A 107 -5.06 -2.47 1.36
N PRO A 108 -4.67 -3.76 1.36
CA PRO A 108 -3.89 -4.34 2.44
C PRO A 108 -2.45 -3.83 2.39
N VAL A 109 -1.91 -3.48 3.54
CA VAL A 109 -0.49 -3.14 3.73
C VAL A 109 0.05 -3.88 4.94
N PHE A 110 1.34 -4.20 4.92
CA PHE A 110 1.97 -4.99 5.97
C PHE A 110 3.16 -4.25 6.54
N THR A 111 3.33 -4.33 7.84
CA THR A 111 4.48 -3.75 8.55
C THR A 111 5.76 -4.55 8.33
N SER A 112 5.62 -5.86 8.06
CA SER A 112 6.75 -6.76 7.82
C SER A 112 6.48 -7.75 6.69
N THR A 113 7.57 -8.28 6.11
CA THR A 113 7.50 -9.36 5.12
C THR A 113 6.98 -10.65 5.73
N SER A 114 7.25 -10.91 7.00
CA SER A 114 6.73 -12.08 7.72
C SER A 114 5.22 -12.03 7.88
N ALA A 115 4.65 -10.87 8.24
CA ALA A 115 3.21 -10.68 8.33
C ALA A 115 2.53 -10.90 6.96
N LEU A 116 3.11 -10.36 5.89
CA LEU A 116 2.61 -10.55 4.53
C LEU A 116 2.65 -12.02 4.11
N THR A 117 3.78 -12.70 4.34
CA THR A 117 3.95 -14.11 3.96
C THR A 117 3.02 -15.03 4.74
N ALA A 118 2.81 -14.76 6.04
CA ALA A 118 1.86 -15.48 6.87
C ALA A 118 0.41 -15.33 6.36
N TRP A 119 0.06 -14.12 5.87
CA TRP A 119 -1.25 -13.85 5.30
C TRP A 119 -1.43 -14.50 3.92
N ASN A 120 -0.44 -14.38 3.04
CA ASN A 120 -0.47 -14.99 1.71
C ASN A 120 0.95 -15.32 1.21
N ALA A 121 1.32 -16.58 1.30
CA ALA A 121 2.65 -17.07 0.89
C ALA A 121 2.93 -16.93 -0.63
N ARG A 122 1.89 -16.71 -1.46
CA ARG A 122 2.04 -16.50 -2.92
C ARG A 122 2.19 -15.03 -3.29
N ALA A 123 1.88 -14.11 -2.39
CA ALA A 123 2.05 -12.70 -2.64
C ALA A 123 3.52 -12.29 -2.49
N ARG A 124 3.97 -11.40 -3.37
CA ARG A 124 5.31 -10.80 -3.29
C ARG A 124 5.22 -9.47 -2.58
N PRO A 125 6.09 -9.21 -1.57
CA PRO A 125 6.15 -7.93 -0.89
C PRO A 125 6.81 -6.88 -1.80
N VAL A 126 6.15 -5.74 -1.96
CA VAL A 126 6.75 -4.54 -2.54
C VAL A 126 6.85 -3.47 -1.46
N ALA A 127 8.09 -3.10 -1.13
CA ALA A 127 8.35 -2.03 -0.17
C ALA A 127 7.95 -0.67 -0.76
N ALA A 128 7.17 0.09 -0.02
CA ALA A 128 6.72 1.42 -0.40
C ALA A 128 6.63 2.32 0.83
N ASP A 129 6.84 3.61 0.64
CA ASP A 129 6.47 4.60 1.64
C ASP A 129 4.95 4.58 1.85
N ILE A 130 4.49 4.71 3.11
CA ILE A 130 3.06 4.66 3.46
C ILE A 130 2.24 5.71 2.70
N ARG A 131 2.81 6.89 2.42
CA ARG A 131 2.12 7.95 1.66
C ARG A 131 1.88 7.51 0.21
N ARG A 132 2.87 6.84 -0.41
CA ARG A 132 2.72 6.28 -1.78
C ARG A 132 1.67 5.19 -1.80
N ALA A 133 1.68 4.29 -0.81
CA ALA A 133 0.65 3.27 -0.68
C ALA A 133 -0.75 3.89 -0.51
N ALA A 134 -0.87 4.93 0.31
CA ALA A 134 -2.12 5.67 0.50
C ALA A 134 -2.57 6.38 -0.78
N LEU A 135 -1.66 7.03 -1.52
CA LEU A 135 -1.97 7.65 -2.82
C LEU A 135 -2.45 6.62 -3.85
N SER A 136 -1.75 5.47 -3.94
CA SER A 136 -2.15 4.37 -4.83
C SER A 136 -3.54 3.82 -4.46
N ALA A 137 -3.83 3.67 -3.16
CA ALA A 137 -5.14 3.25 -2.68
C ALA A 137 -6.25 4.22 -3.13
N VAL A 138 -6.02 5.52 -2.97
CA VAL A 138 -6.97 6.57 -3.41
C VAL A 138 -7.19 6.51 -4.92
N GLN A 139 -6.13 6.38 -5.71
CA GLN A 139 -6.18 6.30 -7.17
C GLN A 139 -6.94 5.06 -7.66
N ASP A 140 -6.77 3.92 -6.97
CA ASP A 140 -7.50 2.66 -7.26
C ASP A 140 -8.95 2.65 -6.74
N GLY A 141 -9.42 3.76 -6.17
CA GLY A 141 -10.76 3.87 -5.61
C GLY A 141 -10.95 3.12 -4.30
N SER A 142 -9.88 2.72 -3.63
CA SER A 142 -9.94 2.13 -2.29
C SER A 142 -10.37 3.17 -1.27
N ALA A 143 -11.32 2.80 -0.41
CA ALA A 143 -11.83 3.68 0.64
C ALA A 143 -11.03 3.57 1.94
N LEU A 144 -10.24 2.52 2.08
CA LEU A 144 -9.57 2.10 3.31
C LEU A 144 -8.16 1.56 3.01
N LEU A 145 -7.26 1.67 4.02
CA LEU A 145 -6.08 0.83 4.16
C LEU A 145 -6.31 -0.14 5.32
N VAL A 146 -5.88 -1.38 5.18
CA VAL A 146 -5.87 -2.35 6.28
C VAL A 146 -4.44 -2.72 6.58
N VAL A 147 -3.99 -2.39 7.79
CA VAL A 147 -2.64 -2.69 8.26
C VAL A 147 -2.62 -4.07 8.89
N ASP A 148 -1.70 -4.92 8.44
CA ASP A 148 -1.53 -6.29 8.89
C ASP A 148 -2.85 -7.09 8.93
N PRO A 149 -3.58 -7.23 7.80
CA PRO A 149 -4.76 -8.07 7.76
C PRO A 149 -4.42 -9.50 8.16
N GLY A 150 -5.29 -10.12 8.96
CA GLY A 150 -5.05 -11.42 9.58
C GLY A 150 -4.65 -11.33 11.05
N THR A 151 -4.40 -10.14 11.58
CA THR A 151 -4.34 -9.89 13.02
C THR A 151 -5.74 -9.57 13.56
N ASP A 152 -6.00 -9.85 14.84
CA ASP A 152 -7.29 -9.59 15.47
C ASP A 152 -7.11 -8.71 16.72
N PRO A 153 -7.62 -7.47 16.68
CA PRO A 153 -8.17 -6.77 15.53
C PRO A 153 -7.10 -6.27 14.56
N ALA A 154 -7.40 -6.25 13.24
CA ALA A 154 -6.60 -5.54 12.26
C ALA A 154 -6.83 -4.03 12.35
N PHE A 155 -5.78 -3.23 12.16
CA PHE A 155 -5.92 -1.78 12.17
C PHE A 155 -6.42 -1.26 10.82
N VAL A 156 -7.54 -0.52 10.84
CA VAL A 156 -8.17 -0.01 9.63
C VAL A 156 -8.00 1.51 9.55
N VAL A 157 -7.22 1.96 8.58
CA VAL A 157 -7.05 3.37 8.22
C VAL A 157 -8.27 3.82 7.40
N ARG A 158 -9.15 4.61 8.03
CA ARG A 158 -10.39 5.10 7.43
C ARG A 158 -10.13 6.29 6.51
N ARG A 159 -11.11 6.61 5.67
CA ARG A 159 -10.97 7.62 4.60
C ARG A 159 -10.39 8.96 5.04
N PRO A 160 -10.79 9.60 6.15
CA PRO A 160 -10.19 10.86 6.59
C PRO A 160 -8.69 10.72 6.89
N VAL A 161 -8.30 9.65 7.59
CA VAL A 161 -6.91 9.32 7.89
C VAL A 161 -6.14 9.00 6.61
N LEU A 162 -6.72 8.20 5.71
CA LEU A 162 -6.12 7.83 4.43
C LEU A 162 -5.74 9.07 3.61
N TRP A 163 -6.63 10.07 3.56
CA TRP A 163 -6.36 11.33 2.86
C TRP A 163 -5.27 12.15 3.55
N ALA A 164 -5.27 12.25 4.88
CA ALA A 164 -4.23 12.94 5.63
C ALA A 164 -2.87 12.30 5.38
N VAL A 165 -2.77 10.96 5.48
CA VAL A 165 -1.54 10.20 5.19
C VAL A 165 -1.09 10.40 3.74
N ALA A 166 -1.99 10.29 2.77
CA ALA A 166 -1.67 10.48 1.35
C ALA A 166 -1.09 11.87 1.06
N GLN A 167 -1.60 12.91 1.71
CA GLN A 167 -1.12 14.29 1.58
C GLN A 167 0.09 14.61 2.46
N GLY A 168 0.41 13.73 3.42
CA GLY A 168 1.48 13.93 4.39
C GLY A 168 1.13 14.99 5.44
N HIS A 169 -0.14 15.13 5.74
CA HIS A 169 -0.64 15.99 6.79
C HIS A 169 -0.79 15.22 8.10
N GLU A 170 -0.61 15.92 9.21
CA GLU A 170 -1.02 15.39 10.51
C GLU A 170 -2.53 15.17 10.50
N TRP A 171 -2.95 14.05 11.07
CA TRP A 171 -4.36 13.76 11.23
C TRP A 171 -4.81 14.07 12.67
N THR A 172 -5.88 14.84 12.75
CA THR A 172 -6.57 15.11 14.01
C THR A 172 -7.93 14.41 13.98
N PRO A 173 -8.29 13.62 15.01
CA PRO A 173 -9.62 13.04 15.13
C PRO A 173 -10.71 14.12 15.09
N SER A 174 -11.82 13.82 14.41
CA SER A 174 -12.91 14.78 14.22
C SER A 174 -13.48 15.37 15.53
N TYR A 175 -13.41 14.60 16.62
CA TYR A 175 -13.86 15.05 17.95
C TYR A 175 -12.87 16.01 18.64
N ARG A 176 -11.68 16.21 18.08
CA ARG A 176 -10.66 17.19 18.51
C ARG A 176 -10.40 18.28 17.47
N ASP A 177 -11.00 18.16 16.29
CA ASP A 177 -10.81 19.09 15.19
C ASP A 177 -11.76 20.27 15.34
N VAL A 178 -11.21 21.43 15.73
CA VAL A 178 -11.95 22.66 15.94
C VAL A 178 -12.73 23.08 14.69
N ALA A 179 -12.17 22.86 13.50
CA ALA A 179 -12.85 23.20 12.24
C ALA A 179 -14.09 22.32 12.00
N VAL A 180 -14.04 21.06 12.42
CA VAL A 180 -15.19 20.14 12.36
C VAL A 180 -16.23 20.55 13.39
N ASP A 181 -15.82 20.86 14.62
CA ASP A 181 -16.74 21.31 15.69
C ASP A 181 -17.47 22.60 15.30
N ASP A 182 -16.76 23.59 14.78
CA ASP A 182 -17.34 24.83 14.27
C ASP A 182 -18.30 24.58 13.09
N ALA A 183 -17.98 23.65 12.19
CA ALA A 183 -18.84 23.29 11.05
C ALA A 183 -20.12 22.60 11.52
N VAL A 184 -20.02 21.68 12.48
CA VAL A 184 -21.18 20.99 13.08
C VAL A 184 -22.06 22.00 13.81
N THR A 185 -21.46 22.89 14.62
CA THR A 185 -22.17 23.93 15.35
C THR A 185 -22.92 24.85 14.41
N ARG A 186 -22.30 25.37 13.36
CA ARG A 186 -22.96 26.17 12.34
C ARG A 186 -24.11 25.45 11.63
N ALA A 187 -23.92 24.18 11.29
CA ALA A 187 -24.96 23.38 10.66
C ALA A 187 -26.13 23.10 11.60
N ALA A 188 -25.87 22.91 12.89
CA ALA A 188 -26.92 22.75 13.91
C ALA A 188 -27.72 24.02 14.12
N LEU A 189 -27.04 25.19 14.22
CA LEU A 189 -27.70 26.49 14.40
C LEU A 189 -28.49 26.90 13.14
N GLY A 190 -27.98 26.68 11.93
CA GLY A 190 -28.67 26.96 10.66
C GLY A 190 -29.95 26.14 10.45
N ARG A 191 -30.11 24.99 11.07
CA ARG A 191 -31.36 24.23 11.08
C ARG A 191 -32.45 24.79 12.03
N SER A 192 -32.06 25.60 12.99
CA SER A 192 -33.02 26.20 13.93
C SER A 192 -33.77 27.38 13.33
N GLU A 193 -33.38 27.91 12.16
CA GLU A 193 -34.06 29.02 11.48
C GLU A 193 -35.09 28.59 10.43
N ILE A 194 -35.31 27.28 10.29
CA ILE A 194 -36.33 26.74 9.37
C ILE A 194 -37.45 26.11 10.21
N VAL A 195 -38.28 26.94 10.81
CA VAL A 195 -39.61 26.58 11.36
C VAL A 195 -40.61 27.64 10.90
#